data_b8bb5d42de781673b4463910dfdb682d
#
_entry.id   b8bb5d42de781673b4463910dfdb682d
#
_cell.length_a   1.000
_cell.length_b   1.000
_cell.length_c   1.000
_cell.angle_alpha   90.00
_cell.angle_beta   90.00
_cell.angle_gamma   90.00
#
_symmetry.space_group_name_H-M   'P 1'
#
loop_
_entity.id
_entity.type
_entity.pdbx_description
1 polymer ?
#
loop_
_entity_poly.entity_id
_entity_poly.type
_entity_poly.pdbx_seq_one_letter_code
_entity_poly.pdbx_strand_id
1 'polypeptide(L)'
;MSSPNVIRIANIEKILRSMLYRGSEVMREVAWVIFDEVHYMRDKERGVVWEETIILLPDSVRYVFLSATIPNAMQFAEWICKSHQQPCHVVYTNFRPTPLQHYLFPTGGDGIYLVVNEKGEFKEETFTKAMGVLQDKQGEDPADPKSGKGKKVKTKKGGDKKGL
;
A
#
# COMPACT_ATOMS: atom_id res chain seq x y z
N MET A 1 -16.32 18.83 34.12
CA MET A 1 -16.56 18.61 32.69
C MET A 1 -15.93 17.27 32.35
N SER A 2 -16.74 16.24 32.08
CA SER A 2 -16.24 14.95 31.62
C SER A 2 -15.64 15.11 30.23
N SER A 3 -14.48 14.48 30.00
CA SER A 3 -13.85 14.46 28.65
C SER A 3 -14.81 13.79 27.66
N PRO A 4 -14.93 14.29 26.44
CA PRO A 4 -15.79 13.66 25.44
C PRO A 4 -15.28 12.25 25.13
N ASN A 5 -16.22 11.29 25.08
CA ASN A 5 -15.88 9.91 24.73
C ASN A 5 -15.55 9.80 23.24
N VAL A 6 -14.38 9.28 22.94
CA VAL A 6 -13.84 9.08 21.59
C VAL A 6 -13.71 7.59 21.30
N ILE A 7 -14.27 7.14 20.18
CA ILE A 7 -14.09 5.78 19.68
C ILE A 7 -13.22 5.82 18.42
N ARG A 8 -12.09 5.11 18.44
CA ARG A 8 -11.25 4.89 17.26
C ARG A 8 -11.56 3.53 16.65
N ILE A 9 -11.86 3.53 15.35
CA ILE A 9 -12.19 2.33 14.58
C ILE A 9 -11.04 2.06 13.62
N ALA A 10 -10.22 1.06 13.92
CA ALA A 10 -9.20 0.53 13.00
C ALA A 10 -9.53 -0.90 12.54
N ASN A 11 -10.14 -1.71 13.43
CA ASN A 11 -10.54 -3.10 13.16
C ASN A 11 -11.75 -3.53 14.00
N ILE A 12 -12.54 -2.58 14.49
CA ILE A 12 -13.62 -2.82 15.47
C ILE A 12 -15.00 -2.73 14.81
N GLU A 13 -15.04 -2.83 13.47
CA GLU A 13 -16.28 -2.69 12.69
C GLU A 13 -17.41 -3.59 13.24
N LYS A 14 -17.10 -4.84 13.56
CA LYS A 14 -18.07 -5.79 14.11
C LYS A 14 -18.60 -5.39 15.49
N ILE A 15 -17.75 -4.82 16.34
CA ILE A 15 -18.12 -4.39 17.69
C ILE A 15 -19.01 -3.17 17.61
N LEU A 16 -18.60 -2.15 16.85
CA LEU A 16 -19.38 -0.92 16.68
C LEU A 16 -20.75 -1.22 16.06
N ARG A 17 -20.78 -2.05 15.00
CA ARG A 17 -22.02 -2.52 14.39
C ARG A 17 -22.93 -3.20 15.42
N SER A 18 -22.38 -4.09 16.24
CA SER A 18 -23.15 -4.75 17.31
C SER A 18 -23.71 -3.77 18.34
N MET A 19 -22.96 -2.71 18.68
CA MET A 19 -23.41 -1.66 19.58
C MET A 19 -24.53 -0.81 18.98
N LEU A 20 -24.42 -0.46 17.68
CA LEU A 20 -25.45 0.28 16.95
C LEU A 20 -26.78 -0.49 16.90
N TYR A 21 -26.75 -1.76 16.55
CA TYR A 21 -27.96 -2.59 16.47
C TYR A 21 -28.60 -2.90 17.82
N ARG A 22 -27.81 -2.95 18.89
CA ARG A 22 -28.34 -3.25 20.23
C ARG A 22 -28.89 -2.04 20.97
N GLY A 23 -28.82 -0.84 20.37
CA GLY A 23 -29.31 0.39 20.97
C GLY A 23 -28.64 0.70 22.31
N SER A 24 -27.36 0.44 22.40
CA SER A 24 -26.57 0.57 23.62
C SER A 24 -26.59 2.02 24.13
N GLU A 25 -26.82 2.20 25.44
CA GLU A 25 -26.69 3.50 26.10
C GLU A 25 -25.30 4.11 25.89
N VAL A 26 -24.28 3.27 25.68
CA VAL A 26 -22.91 3.67 25.38
C VAL A 26 -22.85 4.56 24.14
N MET A 27 -23.69 4.33 23.13
CA MET A 27 -23.70 5.16 21.90
C MET A 27 -24.18 6.60 22.16
N ARG A 28 -24.97 6.83 23.21
CA ARG A 28 -25.40 8.19 23.59
C ARG A 28 -24.29 9.04 24.17
N GLU A 29 -23.25 8.40 24.71
CA GLU A 29 -22.09 9.06 25.29
C GLU A 29 -20.97 9.29 24.27
N VAL A 30 -21.08 8.73 23.06
CA VAL A 30 -20.07 8.88 22.01
C VAL A 30 -20.19 10.26 21.38
N ALA A 31 -19.13 11.04 21.46
CA ALA A 31 -19.04 12.37 20.86
C ALA A 31 -18.28 12.34 19.52
N TRP A 32 -17.30 11.46 19.39
CA TRP A 32 -16.41 11.38 18.22
C TRP A 32 -16.19 9.92 17.80
N VAL A 33 -16.19 9.71 16.49
CA VAL A 33 -15.79 8.44 15.88
C VAL A 33 -14.68 8.70 14.87
N ILE A 34 -13.56 8.02 15.04
CA ILE A 34 -12.39 8.11 14.16
C ILE A 34 -12.32 6.85 13.32
N PHE A 35 -12.57 6.98 12.01
CA PHE A 35 -12.40 5.92 11.03
C PHE A 35 -10.98 5.96 10.49
N ASP A 36 -10.15 5.00 10.90
CA ASP A 36 -8.78 4.89 10.44
C ASP A 36 -8.69 3.94 9.22
N GLU A 37 -7.85 4.31 8.24
CA GLU A 37 -7.68 3.54 7.00
C GLU A 37 -8.97 3.41 6.17
N VAL A 38 -9.73 4.50 6.05
CA VAL A 38 -11.04 4.49 5.37
C VAL A 38 -11.01 4.00 3.91
N HIS A 39 -9.84 3.93 3.28
CA HIS A 39 -9.69 3.36 1.94
C HIS A 39 -10.10 1.87 1.86
N TYR A 40 -10.18 1.14 2.99
CA TYR A 40 -10.75 -0.22 3.05
C TYR A 40 -12.25 -0.28 2.74
N MET A 41 -12.96 0.85 2.66
CA MET A 41 -14.34 0.88 2.16
C MET A 41 -14.48 0.36 0.72
N ARG A 42 -13.38 0.28 -0.05
CA ARG A 42 -13.35 -0.33 -1.38
C ARG A 42 -13.34 -1.85 -1.36
N ASP A 43 -13.00 -2.45 -0.23
CA ASP A 43 -13.06 -3.90 -0.07
C ASP A 43 -14.51 -4.37 -0.10
N LYS A 44 -14.79 -5.39 -0.91
CA LYS A 44 -16.17 -5.88 -1.13
C LYS A 44 -16.83 -6.41 0.14
N GLU A 45 -16.06 -6.99 1.04
CA GLU A 45 -16.58 -7.58 2.27
C GLU A 45 -16.66 -6.57 3.41
N ARG A 46 -15.63 -5.72 3.54
CA ARG A 46 -15.54 -4.73 4.61
C ARG A 46 -16.30 -3.46 4.31
N GLY A 47 -16.35 -3.05 3.03
CA GLY A 47 -16.95 -1.78 2.62
C GLY A 47 -18.39 -1.63 3.07
N VAL A 48 -19.20 -2.67 2.89
CA VAL A 48 -20.62 -2.69 3.32
C VAL A 48 -20.77 -2.42 4.81
N VAL A 49 -19.92 -3.03 5.64
CA VAL A 49 -19.97 -2.84 7.10
C VAL A 49 -19.61 -1.42 7.49
N TRP A 50 -18.65 -0.80 6.77
CA TRP A 50 -18.26 0.59 7.00
C TRP A 50 -19.37 1.56 6.61
N GLU A 51 -19.95 1.40 5.42
CA GLU A 51 -21.07 2.21 4.95
C GLU A 51 -22.25 2.13 5.91
N GLU A 52 -22.65 0.92 6.29
CA GLU A 52 -23.74 0.69 7.23
C GLU A 52 -23.46 1.34 8.60
N THR A 53 -22.23 1.21 9.09
CA THR A 53 -21.81 1.82 10.34
C THR A 53 -21.90 3.34 10.29
N ILE A 54 -21.43 3.96 9.22
CA ILE A 54 -21.49 5.42 9.04
C ILE A 54 -22.95 5.87 8.98
N ILE A 55 -23.81 5.21 8.23
CA ILE A 55 -25.22 5.58 8.06
C ILE A 55 -26.00 5.46 9.38
N LEU A 56 -25.69 4.44 10.19
CA LEU A 56 -26.42 4.17 11.44
C LEU A 56 -25.97 5.02 12.63
N LEU A 57 -24.83 5.70 12.53
CA LEU A 57 -24.35 6.56 13.61
C LEU A 57 -25.29 7.77 13.82
N PRO A 58 -25.57 8.17 15.08
CA PRO A 58 -26.39 9.33 15.37
C PRO A 58 -25.81 10.62 14.79
N ASP A 59 -26.68 11.54 14.35
CA ASP A 59 -26.28 12.85 13.82
C ASP A 59 -25.53 13.73 14.83
N SER A 60 -25.63 13.43 16.13
CA SER A 60 -24.87 14.11 17.19
C SER A 60 -23.38 13.75 17.21
N VAL A 61 -22.99 12.65 16.56
CA VAL A 61 -21.61 12.16 16.53
C VAL A 61 -20.81 12.94 15.50
N ARG A 62 -19.59 13.29 15.84
CA ARG A 62 -18.63 13.92 14.93
C ARG A 62 -17.66 12.87 14.38
N TYR A 63 -17.22 13.06 13.15
CA TYR A 63 -16.42 12.08 12.42
C TYR A 63 -15.03 12.62 12.11
N VAL A 64 -14.04 11.73 12.18
CA VAL A 64 -12.71 11.94 11.62
C VAL A 64 -12.39 10.74 10.72
N PHE A 65 -12.06 11.01 9.48
CA PHE A 65 -11.68 9.97 8.50
C PHE A 65 -10.20 10.11 8.18
N LEU A 66 -9.43 9.05 8.42
CA LEU A 66 -8.01 8.98 8.11
C LEU A 66 -7.80 7.99 6.98
N SER A 67 -6.99 8.37 5.98
CA SER A 67 -6.73 7.52 4.83
C SER A 67 -5.38 7.81 4.20
N ALA A 68 -4.78 6.78 3.59
CA ALA A 68 -3.58 6.95 2.79
C ALA A 68 -3.89 7.69 1.47
N THR A 69 -4.70 7.09 0.60
CA THR A 69 -5.07 7.65 -0.72
C THR A 69 -6.51 7.31 -1.07
N ILE A 70 -7.33 8.35 -1.23
CA ILE A 70 -8.69 8.24 -1.78
C ILE A 70 -8.76 9.16 -3.00
N PRO A 71 -8.85 8.64 -4.24
CA PRO A 71 -8.91 9.48 -5.44
C PRO A 71 -10.16 10.34 -5.52
N ASN A 72 -11.25 9.94 -4.86
CA ASN A 72 -12.53 10.62 -4.84
C ASN A 72 -12.91 11.18 -3.47
N ALA A 73 -11.94 11.72 -2.72
CA ALA A 73 -12.15 12.24 -1.35
C ALA A 73 -13.26 13.29 -1.27
N MET A 74 -13.37 14.16 -2.27
CA MET A 74 -14.43 15.18 -2.30
C MET A 74 -15.82 14.58 -2.42
N GLN A 75 -16.01 13.56 -3.28
CA GLN A 75 -17.30 12.87 -3.42
C GLN A 75 -17.67 12.12 -2.14
N PHE A 76 -16.68 11.52 -1.48
CA PHE A 76 -16.88 10.90 -0.19
C PHE A 76 -17.33 11.92 0.88
N ALA A 77 -16.68 13.09 0.95
CA ALA A 77 -17.06 14.16 1.86
C ALA A 77 -18.47 14.69 1.57
N GLU A 78 -18.85 14.85 0.30
CA GLU A 78 -20.20 15.24 -0.10
C GLU A 78 -21.25 14.21 0.34
N TRP A 79 -20.94 12.92 0.21
CA TRP A 79 -21.82 11.85 0.68
C TRP A 79 -22.04 11.94 2.20
N ILE A 80 -20.95 12.12 2.98
CA ILE A 80 -21.04 12.31 4.44
C ILE A 80 -21.90 13.55 4.79
N CYS A 81 -21.65 14.68 4.12
CA CYS A 81 -22.42 15.90 4.32
C CYS A 81 -23.92 15.68 4.10
N LYS A 82 -24.28 14.94 3.04
CA LYS A 82 -25.69 14.67 2.69
C LYS A 82 -26.33 13.69 3.68
N SER A 83 -25.59 12.67 4.12
CA SER A 83 -26.10 11.63 5.00
C SER A 83 -26.36 12.12 6.41
N HIS A 84 -25.51 13.00 6.95
CA HIS A 84 -25.54 13.45 8.34
C HIS A 84 -25.86 14.93 8.51
N GLN A 85 -26.16 15.66 7.43
CA GLN A 85 -26.44 17.09 7.47
C GLN A 85 -25.37 17.92 8.22
N GLN A 86 -24.12 17.48 8.15
CA GLN A 86 -22.97 18.11 8.79
C GLN A 86 -21.91 18.51 7.74
N PRO A 87 -21.20 19.63 7.93
CA PRO A 87 -20.09 19.99 7.06
C PRO A 87 -18.95 18.96 7.19
N CYS A 88 -18.38 18.55 6.07
CA CYS A 88 -17.23 17.66 6.01
C CYS A 88 -16.09 18.36 5.26
N HIS A 89 -14.95 18.55 5.92
CA HIS A 89 -13.78 19.21 5.37
C HIS A 89 -12.73 18.19 4.92
N VAL A 90 -12.22 18.35 3.70
CA VAL A 90 -11.14 17.54 3.18
C VAL A 90 -9.82 18.25 3.36
N VAL A 91 -8.92 17.64 4.14
CA VAL A 91 -7.54 18.10 4.30
C VAL A 91 -6.63 17.16 3.51
N TYR A 92 -5.91 17.71 2.55
CA TYR A 92 -5.03 16.96 1.68
C TYR A 92 -3.60 17.47 1.79
N THR A 93 -2.63 16.55 1.81
CA THR A 93 -1.21 16.87 1.81
C THR A 93 -0.42 15.90 0.97
N ASN A 94 0.52 16.42 0.18
CA ASN A 94 1.51 15.61 -0.54
C ASN A 94 2.77 15.35 0.28
N PHE A 95 2.88 16.01 1.43
CA PHE A 95 4.04 15.84 2.31
C PHE A 95 3.97 14.49 3.03
N ARG A 96 5.06 13.72 2.93
CA ARG A 96 5.28 12.50 3.70
C ARG A 96 6.43 12.71 4.68
N PRO A 97 6.24 12.45 5.99
CA PRO A 97 7.32 12.53 6.97
C PRO A 97 8.48 11.58 6.64
N THR A 98 8.15 10.38 6.13
CA THR A 98 9.12 9.43 5.61
C THR A 98 9.02 9.39 4.09
N PRO A 99 10.06 9.78 3.35
CA PRO A 99 10.07 9.75 1.91
C PRO A 99 9.78 8.35 1.36
N LEU A 100 8.99 8.27 0.29
CA LEU A 100 8.67 7.02 -0.37
C LEU A 100 9.68 6.75 -1.49
N GLN A 101 10.30 5.58 -1.45
CA GLN A 101 11.18 5.08 -2.50
C GLN A 101 10.62 3.74 -3.02
N HIS A 102 10.76 3.49 -4.31
CA HIS A 102 10.32 2.23 -4.90
C HIS A 102 11.52 1.43 -5.39
N TYR A 103 11.53 0.17 -5.06
CA TYR A 103 12.58 -0.77 -5.44
C TYR A 103 12.00 -1.97 -6.18
N LEU A 104 12.78 -2.53 -7.08
CA LEU A 104 12.53 -3.85 -7.68
C LEU A 104 13.52 -4.86 -7.12
N PHE A 105 13.03 -6.07 -6.87
CA PHE A 105 13.84 -7.23 -6.57
C PHE A 105 13.54 -8.30 -7.62
N PRO A 106 14.32 -8.39 -8.72
CA PRO A 106 14.10 -9.40 -9.74
C PRO A 106 14.45 -10.78 -9.20
N THR A 107 13.57 -11.74 -9.43
CA THR A 107 13.81 -13.14 -9.04
C THR A 107 15.12 -13.65 -9.60
N GLY A 108 16.00 -14.09 -8.69
CA GLY A 108 17.34 -14.59 -9.06
C GLY A 108 18.39 -13.50 -9.30
N GLY A 109 18.11 -12.25 -9.00
CA GLY A 109 19.10 -11.19 -8.91
C GLY A 109 19.79 -11.15 -7.54
N ASP A 110 20.93 -10.50 -7.48
CA ASP A 110 21.78 -10.43 -6.29
C ASP A 110 21.49 -9.19 -5.43
N GLY A 111 20.44 -8.42 -5.73
CA GLY A 111 20.14 -7.20 -5.00
C GLY A 111 18.84 -6.51 -5.35
N ILE A 112 18.62 -5.40 -4.67
CA ILE A 112 17.47 -4.51 -4.88
C ILE A 112 17.88 -3.34 -5.76
N TYR A 113 16.98 -2.91 -6.65
CA TYR A 113 17.20 -1.83 -7.62
C TYR A 113 16.25 -0.69 -7.34
N LEU A 114 16.79 0.50 -7.00
CA LEU A 114 15.99 1.71 -6.80
C LEU A 114 15.43 2.18 -8.15
N VAL A 115 14.10 2.18 -8.30
CA VAL A 115 13.43 2.58 -9.56
C VAL A 115 12.72 3.92 -9.46
N VAL A 116 12.28 4.34 -8.27
CA VAL A 116 11.78 5.69 -8.01
C VAL A 116 12.41 6.22 -6.74
N ASN A 117 13.02 7.39 -6.82
CA ASN A 117 13.68 8.02 -5.68
C ASN A 117 12.69 8.79 -4.80
N GLU A 118 13.21 9.39 -3.71
CA GLU A 118 12.46 10.19 -2.74
C GLU A 118 11.69 11.38 -3.36
N LYS A 119 12.19 11.90 -4.48
CA LYS A 119 11.58 13.02 -5.21
C LYS A 119 10.49 12.58 -6.18
N GLY A 120 10.22 11.26 -6.28
CA GLY A 120 9.28 10.71 -7.26
C GLY A 120 9.87 10.58 -8.67
N GLU A 121 11.19 10.74 -8.85
CA GLU A 121 11.85 10.62 -10.15
C GLU A 121 12.12 9.15 -10.48
N PHE A 122 11.69 8.73 -11.66
CA PHE A 122 11.94 7.38 -12.17
C PHE A 122 13.40 7.25 -12.63
N LYS A 123 14.06 6.13 -12.25
CA LYS A 123 15.45 5.80 -12.57
C LYS A 123 15.50 4.74 -13.66
N GLU A 124 15.50 5.20 -14.93
CA GLU A 124 15.44 4.33 -16.10
C GLU A 124 16.62 3.35 -16.17
N GLU A 125 17.83 3.82 -15.85
CA GLU A 125 19.04 2.97 -15.89
C GLU A 125 18.95 1.78 -14.92
N THR A 126 18.49 2.02 -13.69
CA THR A 126 18.37 0.96 -12.68
C THR A 126 17.20 0.05 -12.97
N PHE A 127 16.11 0.58 -13.54
CA PHE A 127 15.01 -0.23 -14.04
C PHE A 127 15.44 -1.16 -15.17
N THR A 128 16.18 -0.65 -16.17
CA THR A 128 16.69 -1.46 -17.28
C THR A 128 17.64 -2.55 -16.80
N LYS A 129 18.51 -2.23 -15.82
CA LYS A 129 19.37 -3.25 -15.18
C LYS A 129 18.55 -4.35 -14.49
N ALA A 130 17.51 -3.98 -13.75
CA ALA A 130 16.64 -4.95 -13.09
C ALA A 130 15.91 -5.84 -14.09
N MET A 131 15.44 -5.28 -15.21
CA MET A 131 14.78 -6.02 -16.28
C MET A 131 15.75 -6.94 -17.04
N GLY A 132 17.01 -6.52 -17.22
CA GLY A 132 18.04 -7.37 -17.83
C GLY A 132 18.27 -8.67 -17.04
N VAL A 133 18.30 -8.58 -15.72
CA VAL A 133 18.43 -9.77 -14.84
C VAL A 133 17.29 -10.76 -15.03
N LEU A 134 16.06 -10.28 -15.28
CA LEU A 134 14.91 -11.14 -15.56
C LEU A 134 14.99 -11.79 -16.95
N GLN A 135 15.49 -11.06 -17.95
CA GLN A 135 15.61 -11.57 -19.32
C GLN A 135 16.70 -12.65 -19.45
N ASP A 136 17.85 -12.45 -18.79
CA ASP A 136 18.95 -13.41 -18.81
C ASP A 136 18.54 -14.78 -18.24
N LYS A 137 17.58 -14.81 -17.33
CA LYS A 137 17.07 -16.06 -16.72
C LYS A 137 15.90 -16.68 -17.47
N GLN A 138 15.12 -15.93 -18.21
CA GLN A 138 14.08 -16.49 -19.09
C GLN A 138 14.68 -17.23 -20.30
N GLY A 139 15.95 -16.97 -20.62
CA GLY A 139 16.70 -17.72 -21.65
C GLY A 139 17.29 -19.04 -21.16
N GLU A 140 17.31 -19.32 -19.87
CA GLU A 140 17.73 -20.60 -19.28
C GLU A 140 16.50 -21.47 -18.97
N ASP A 141 15.80 -21.95 -19.97
CA ASP A 141 14.76 -22.96 -19.84
C ASP A 141 15.42 -24.30 -19.47
N PRO A 142 15.20 -24.87 -18.27
CA PRO A 142 15.88 -26.13 -17.88
C PRO A 142 15.41 -27.35 -18.67
N ALA A 143 14.52 -27.19 -19.65
CA ALA A 143 13.95 -28.25 -20.46
C ALA A 143 14.60 -28.42 -21.84
N ASP A 144 15.60 -27.59 -22.23
CA ASP A 144 16.28 -27.75 -23.52
C ASP A 144 17.64 -28.48 -23.38
N PRO A 145 17.74 -29.80 -23.74
CA PRO A 145 18.97 -30.55 -23.58
C PRO A 145 20.08 -30.19 -24.59
N LYS A 146 19.93 -29.11 -25.36
CA LYS A 146 20.88 -28.69 -26.41
C LYS A 146 21.78 -27.49 -26.06
N SER A 147 21.69 -26.89 -24.89
CA SER A 147 22.55 -25.74 -24.52
C SER A 147 23.93 -26.12 -23.95
N GLY A 148 24.30 -27.42 -24.00
CA GLY A 148 25.60 -27.93 -23.59
C GLY A 148 26.67 -27.79 -24.68
N LYS A 149 27.02 -26.60 -25.17
CA LYS A 149 28.18 -26.38 -26.04
C LYS A 149 29.19 -25.42 -25.38
N GLY A 150 30.20 -26.06 -24.77
CA GLY A 150 31.58 -25.77 -25.06
C GLY A 150 32.18 -24.54 -24.44
N LYS A 151 32.46 -24.55 -23.14
CA LYS A 151 33.57 -23.73 -22.60
C LYS A 151 34.89 -24.29 -23.19
N LYS A 152 35.41 -23.64 -24.26
CA LYS A 152 36.77 -23.83 -24.70
C LYS A 152 37.74 -23.38 -23.61
N VAL A 153 38.34 -24.35 -22.95
CA VAL A 153 39.51 -24.18 -22.09
C VAL A 153 40.67 -23.76 -22.99
N LYS A 154 41.11 -22.50 -22.89
CA LYS A 154 42.38 -22.07 -23.51
C LYS A 154 43.53 -22.61 -22.64
N THR A 155 44.10 -23.72 -23.05
CA THR A 155 45.39 -24.19 -22.57
C THR A 155 46.48 -23.21 -22.99
N LYS A 156 47.13 -22.56 -22.02
CA LYS A 156 48.36 -21.80 -22.24
C LYS A 156 49.50 -22.82 -22.52
N LYS A 157 49.97 -22.81 -23.76
CA LYS A 157 51.22 -23.49 -24.12
C LYS A 157 52.39 -22.73 -23.45
N GLY A 158 53.07 -23.44 -22.57
CA GLY A 158 54.35 -23.05 -22.09
C GLY A 158 55.38 -23.09 -23.23
N GLY A 159 56.08 -21.99 -23.43
CA GLY A 159 57.21 -21.90 -24.31
C GLY A 159 58.49 -21.99 -23.52
N ASP A 160 59.14 -23.15 -23.56
CA ASP A 160 60.53 -23.33 -23.23
C ASP A 160 61.38 -22.48 -24.18
N LYS A 161 62.27 -21.66 -23.63
CA LYS A 161 63.49 -21.22 -24.32
C LYS A 161 64.68 -21.60 -23.50
N LYS A 162 65.32 -22.66 -23.94
CA LYS A 162 66.74 -22.95 -23.67
C LYS A 162 67.59 -22.00 -24.49
N GLY A 163 68.75 -21.71 -23.94
CA GLY A 163 69.96 -21.52 -24.73
C GLY A 163 70.73 -20.25 -24.48
N LEU A 164 71.89 -20.53 -23.89
CA LEU A 164 73.22 -19.95 -23.99
C LEU A 164 73.47 -18.65 -23.28
#